data_c94e76f52d13937ab26f5bb696d4f187
#
_entry.id   c94e76f52d13937ab26f5bb696d4f187
#
_cell.length_a   1.000
_cell.length_b   1.000
_cell.length_c   1.000
_cell.angle_alpha   90.00
_cell.angle_beta   90.00
_cell.angle_gamma   90.00
#
_symmetry.space_group_name_H-M   'P 1'
#
loop_
_entity.id
_entity.type
_entity.pdbx_description
1 polymer ?
#
loop_
_entity_poly.entity_id
_entity_poly.type
_entity_poly.pdbx_seq_one_letter_code
_entity_poly.pdbx_strand_id
1 'polypeptide(L)'
;MLVELVKTYPELKVTALVRNPSHVKAVRDLGVEVVEGSFSDTDIISSRVRAADITINSADSDDVVFHKAILAGQRARVKDDGKPPAVFLHTSGVAVFVDGGKEGKHDPNSKLWNVGLRIAGTTCAPREFTSAF
;
A
#
# COMPACT_ATOMS: atom_id res chain seq x y z
N MET A 1 11.81 2.34 5.55
CA MET A 1 10.63 1.51 5.89
C MET A 1 10.95 0.02 5.94
N LEU A 2 11.30 -0.67 4.84
CA LEU A 2 11.55 -2.12 4.86
C LEU A 2 12.60 -2.55 5.90
N VAL A 3 13.75 -1.88 5.93
CA VAL A 3 14.84 -2.15 6.89
C VAL A 3 14.36 -2.04 8.34
N GLU A 4 13.59 -1.00 8.66
CA GLU A 4 13.05 -0.80 10.00
C GLU A 4 12.00 -1.85 10.36
N LEU A 5 11.15 -2.23 9.41
CA LEU A 5 10.15 -3.29 9.61
C LEU A 5 10.82 -4.60 10.01
N VAL A 6 11.82 -5.03 9.23
CA VAL A 6 12.52 -6.31 9.46
C VAL A 6 13.34 -6.30 10.75
N LYS A 7 13.94 -5.15 11.09
CA LYS A 7 14.69 -5.02 12.36
C LYS A 7 13.78 -5.04 13.59
N THR A 8 12.63 -4.39 13.48
CA THR A 8 11.69 -4.25 14.61
C THR A 8 10.87 -5.52 14.84
N TYR A 9 10.57 -6.24 13.75
CA TYR A 9 9.71 -7.43 13.77
C TYR A 9 10.38 -8.59 13.01
N PRO A 10 11.45 -9.17 13.56
CA PRO A 10 12.21 -10.23 12.88
C PRO A 10 11.44 -11.53 12.69
N GLU A 11 10.34 -11.73 13.42
CA GLU A 11 9.44 -12.88 13.31
C GLU A 11 8.54 -12.85 12.07
N LEU A 12 8.42 -11.69 11.42
CA LEU A 12 7.56 -11.55 10.24
C LEU A 12 8.22 -12.19 9.01
N LYS A 13 7.43 -12.98 8.30
CA LYS A 13 7.80 -13.44 6.95
C LYS A 13 7.48 -12.33 5.96
N VAL A 14 8.52 -11.65 5.50
CA VAL A 14 8.38 -10.52 4.58
C VAL A 14 8.74 -10.96 3.17
N THR A 15 7.86 -10.66 2.22
CA THR A 15 8.10 -10.82 0.78
C THR A 15 8.08 -9.45 0.12
N ALA A 16 9.06 -9.14 -0.70
CA ALA A 16 9.15 -7.86 -1.41
C ALA A 16 9.16 -8.06 -2.92
N LEU A 17 8.30 -7.31 -3.63
CA LEU A 17 8.39 -7.17 -5.08
C LEU A 17 9.49 -6.18 -5.42
N VAL A 18 10.50 -6.64 -6.15
CA VAL A 18 11.66 -5.83 -6.55
C VAL A 18 11.71 -5.72 -8.06
N ARG A 19 11.57 -4.48 -8.57
CA ARG A 19 11.58 -4.20 -10.01
C ARG A 19 13.00 -4.05 -10.58
N ASN A 20 13.91 -3.51 -9.78
CA ASN A 20 15.27 -3.27 -10.25
C ASN A 20 16.18 -4.39 -9.74
N PRO A 21 16.78 -5.19 -10.65
CA PRO A 21 17.67 -6.30 -10.29
C PRO A 21 18.85 -5.89 -9.40
N SER A 22 19.30 -4.63 -9.51
CA SER A 22 20.43 -4.13 -8.69
C SER A 22 20.12 -4.11 -7.20
N HIS A 23 18.83 -4.05 -6.81
CA HIS A 23 18.41 -4.03 -5.41
C HIS A 23 18.13 -5.42 -4.84
N VAL A 24 18.04 -6.45 -5.67
CA VAL A 24 17.69 -7.83 -5.26
C VAL A 24 18.61 -8.34 -4.17
N LYS A 25 19.93 -8.20 -4.39
CA LYS A 25 20.90 -8.66 -3.41
C LYS A 25 20.73 -7.94 -2.06
N ALA A 26 20.63 -6.62 -2.07
CA ALA A 26 20.51 -5.83 -0.86
C ALA A 26 19.22 -6.14 -0.06
N VAL A 27 18.12 -6.43 -0.76
CA VAL A 27 16.85 -6.83 -0.12
C VAL A 27 16.94 -8.24 0.44
N ARG A 28 17.55 -9.16 -0.30
CA ARG A 28 17.75 -10.55 0.13
C ARG A 28 18.68 -10.66 1.34
N ASP A 29 19.72 -9.82 1.41
CA ASP A 29 20.65 -9.77 2.54
C ASP A 29 19.95 -9.30 3.86
N LEU A 30 18.76 -8.72 3.78
CA LEU A 30 17.92 -8.39 4.94
C LEU A 30 17.08 -9.59 5.45
N GLY A 31 17.19 -10.76 4.84
CA GLY A 31 16.36 -11.93 5.18
C GLY A 31 14.95 -11.90 4.58
N VAL A 32 14.70 -11.02 3.60
CA VAL A 32 13.42 -10.85 2.93
C VAL A 32 13.33 -11.77 1.70
N GLU A 33 12.20 -12.44 1.53
CA GLU A 33 11.90 -13.16 0.29
C GLU A 33 11.73 -12.15 -0.84
N VAL A 34 12.50 -12.32 -1.92
CA VAL A 34 12.45 -11.44 -3.08
C VAL A 34 11.68 -12.10 -4.21
N VAL A 35 10.68 -11.37 -4.70
CA VAL A 35 9.99 -11.66 -5.96
C VAL A 35 10.42 -10.60 -6.96
N GLU A 36 11.11 -11.06 -8.01
CA GLU A 36 11.51 -10.19 -9.10
C GLU A 36 10.34 -10.05 -10.09
N GLY A 37 10.01 -8.81 -10.44
CA GLY A 37 8.90 -8.54 -11.34
C GLY A 37 8.57 -7.06 -11.43
N SER A 38 7.58 -6.75 -12.24
CA SER A 38 7.08 -5.40 -12.47
C SER A 38 5.65 -5.22 -11.96
N PHE A 39 5.12 -4.01 -12.03
CA PHE A 39 3.71 -3.75 -11.71
C PHE A 39 2.73 -4.36 -12.71
N SER A 40 3.23 -4.74 -13.90
CA SER A 40 2.43 -5.41 -14.93
C SER A 40 2.29 -6.92 -14.69
N ASP A 41 3.05 -7.50 -13.76
CA ASP A 41 3.00 -8.93 -13.44
C ASP A 41 1.83 -9.23 -12.48
N THR A 42 0.63 -8.95 -12.96
CA THR A 42 -0.62 -8.96 -12.17
C THR A 42 -0.91 -10.27 -11.48
N ASP A 43 -0.59 -11.40 -12.11
CA ASP A 43 -0.82 -12.73 -11.55
C ASP A 43 0.10 -13.02 -10.37
N ILE A 44 1.37 -12.62 -10.48
CA ILE A 44 2.35 -12.74 -9.40
C ILE A 44 1.88 -11.89 -8.22
N ILE A 45 1.53 -10.61 -8.47
CA ILE A 45 1.06 -9.68 -7.45
C ILE A 45 -0.19 -10.23 -6.77
N SER A 46 -1.20 -10.60 -7.54
CA SER A 46 -2.46 -11.12 -7.02
C SER A 46 -2.26 -12.38 -6.17
N SER A 47 -1.43 -13.31 -6.61
CA SER A 47 -1.16 -14.55 -5.86
C SER A 47 -0.43 -14.28 -4.55
N ARG A 48 0.54 -13.36 -4.53
CA ARG A 48 1.29 -13.00 -3.32
C ARG A 48 0.41 -12.24 -2.32
N VAL A 49 -0.41 -11.30 -2.80
CA VAL A 49 -1.38 -10.58 -1.97
C VAL A 49 -2.42 -11.52 -1.38
N ARG A 50 -2.91 -12.50 -2.14
CA ARG A 50 -3.85 -13.54 -1.66
C ARG A 50 -3.28 -14.34 -0.48
N ALA A 51 -1.98 -14.60 -0.50
CA ALA A 51 -1.29 -15.35 0.55
C ALA A 51 -0.95 -14.49 1.79
N ALA A 52 -0.81 -13.18 1.63
CA ALA A 52 -0.33 -12.28 2.68
C ALA A 52 -1.43 -11.86 3.66
N ASP A 53 -1.08 -11.73 4.94
CA ASP A 53 -1.97 -11.17 5.97
C ASP A 53 -1.94 -9.65 6.00
N ILE A 54 -0.82 -9.06 5.58
CA ILE A 54 -0.63 -7.61 5.47
C ILE A 54 0.01 -7.33 4.11
N THR A 55 -0.55 -6.39 3.38
CA THR A 55 0.00 -5.89 2.13
C THR A 55 0.34 -4.42 2.29
N ILE A 56 1.57 -4.03 1.97
CA ILE A 56 2.03 -2.64 2.06
C ILE A 56 2.40 -2.16 0.66
N ASN A 57 1.72 -1.14 0.18
CA ASN A 57 2.10 -0.42 -1.02
C ASN A 57 2.69 0.95 -0.66
N SER A 58 3.96 1.12 -0.95
CA SER A 58 4.69 2.38 -0.78
C SER A 58 5.44 2.79 -2.06
N ALA A 59 5.13 2.15 -3.17
CA ALA A 59 5.90 2.30 -4.41
C ALA A 59 5.24 3.26 -5.39
N ASP A 60 3.96 3.06 -5.66
CA ASP A 60 3.21 3.88 -6.62
C ASP A 60 1.76 3.99 -6.16
N SER A 61 1.23 5.21 -6.15
CA SER A 61 -0.15 5.50 -5.76
C SER A 61 -1.11 5.53 -6.95
N ASP A 62 -0.61 5.66 -8.16
CA ASP A 62 -1.39 6.03 -9.34
C ASP A 62 -1.52 4.91 -10.37
N ASP A 63 -0.72 3.84 -10.25
CA ASP A 63 -0.79 2.70 -11.17
C ASP A 63 -2.06 1.87 -10.94
N VAL A 64 -3.05 2.10 -11.79
CA VAL A 64 -4.38 1.44 -11.71
C VAL A 64 -4.28 -0.07 -11.94
N VAL A 65 -3.37 -0.54 -12.80
CA VAL A 65 -3.20 -1.97 -13.12
C VAL A 65 -2.68 -2.71 -11.89
N PHE A 66 -1.66 -2.16 -11.27
CA PHE A 66 -1.07 -2.66 -10.03
C PHE A 66 -2.11 -2.74 -8.89
N HIS A 67 -2.88 -1.66 -8.68
CA HIS A 67 -3.89 -1.64 -7.63
C HIS A 67 -5.03 -2.63 -7.88
N LYS A 68 -5.46 -2.80 -9.13
CA LYS A 68 -6.44 -3.83 -9.49
C LYS A 68 -5.94 -5.23 -9.18
N ALA A 69 -4.66 -5.52 -9.40
CA ALA A 69 -4.07 -6.81 -9.07
C ALA A 69 -4.04 -7.06 -7.55
N ILE A 70 -3.70 -6.03 -6.75
CA ILE A 70 -3.76 -6.10 -5.29
C ILE A 70 -5.19 -6.42 -4.83
N LEU A 71 -6.17 -5.65 -5.30
CA LEU A 71 -7.56 -5.86 -4.92
C LEU A 71 -8.12 -7.22 -5.36
N ALA A 72 -7.67 -7.73 -6.50
CA ALA A 72 -8.03 -9.07 -6.96
C ALA A 72 -7.52 -10.14 -6.00
N GLY A 73 -6.27 -10.05 -5.56
CA GLY A 73 -5.69 -10.95 -4.56
C GLY A 73 -6.43 -10.90 -3.23
N GLN A 74 -6.76 -9.70 -2.73
CA GLN A 74 -7.53 -9.52 -1.51
C GLN A 74 -8.92 -10.15 -1.59
N ARG A 75 -9.61 -9.96 -2.72
CA ARG A 75 -10.92 -10.56 -2.95
C ARG A 75 -10.85 -12.09 -3.01
N ALA A 76 -9.87 -12.63 -3.72
CA ALA A 76 -9.68 -14.07 -3.84
C ALA A 76 -9.40 -14.72 -2.48
N ARG A 77 -8.60 -14.06 -1.62
CA ARG A 77 -8.35 -14.51 -0.25
C ARG A 77 -9.65 -14.72 0.53
N VAL A 78 -10.57 -13.78 0.47
CA VAL A 78 -11.82 -13.85 1.22
C VAL A 78 -12.82 -14.78 0.56
N LYS A 79 -13.00 -14.66 -0.77
CA LYS A 79 -14.07 -15.34 -1.50
C LYS A 79 -13.75 -16.80 -1.75
N ASP A 80 -12.53 -17.09 -2.19
CA ASP A 80 -12.17 -18.43 -2.66
C ASP A 80 -11.50 -19.25 -1.55
N ASP A 81 -10.70 -18.62 -0.67
CA ASP A 81 -9.98 -19.31 0.40
C ASP A 81 -10.73 -19.28 1.74
N GLY A 82 -11.81 -18.49 1.85
CA GLY A 82 -12.55 -18.33 3.11
C GLY A 82 -11.73 -17.72 4.25
N LYS A 83 -10.59 -17.08 3.93
CA LYS A 83 -9.74 -16.44 4.92
C LYS A 83 -10.27 -15.06 5.31
N PRO A 84 -9.94 -14.55 6.50
CA PRO A 84 -10.30 -13.19 6.88
C PRO A 84 -9.64 -12.18 5.94
N PRO A 85 -10.25 -10.97 5.79
CA PRO A 85 -9.64 -9.89 5.02
C PRO A 85 -8.23 -9.57 5.54
N ALA A 86 -7.29 -9.40 4.62
CA ALA A 86 -5.95 -8.95 4.96
C ALA A 86 -5.93 -7.43 5.13
N VAL A 87 -4.97 -6.92 5.91
CA VAL A 87 -4.74 -5.49 6.05
C VAL A 87 -4.05 -4.96 4.79
N PHE A 88 -4.55 -3.87 4.23
CA PHE A 88 -3.90 -3.16 3.13
C PHE A 88 -3.48 -1.77 3.57
N LEU A 89 -2.19 -1.54 3.63
CA LEU A 89 -1.59 -0.23 3.90
C LEU A 89 -1.14 0.39 2.58
N HIS A 90 -1.70 1.53 2.26
CA HIS A 90 -1.41 2.24 1.02
C HIS A 90 -0.87 3.63 1.31
N THR A 91 0.33 3.92 0.82
CA THR A 91 0.91 5.26 0.89
C THR A 91 0.48 6.04 -0.34
N SER A 92 -0.32 7.07 -0.13
CA SER A 92 -0.72 8.02 -1.16
C SER A 92 0.26 9.20 -1.24
N GLY A 93 0.11 10.03 -2.28
CA GLY A 93 0.90 11.24 -2.46
C GLY A 93 0.18 12.49 -1.94
N VAL A 94 0.95 13.51 -1.59
CA VAL A 94 0.40 14.82 -1.18
C VAL A 94 -0.38 15.53 -2.29
N ALA A 95 -0.24 15.10 -3.53
CA ALA A 95 -0.96 15.67 -4.68
C ALA A 95 -2.48 15.56 -4.53
N VAL A 96 -2.98 14.65 -3.70
CA VAL A 96 -4.41 14.55 -3.34
C VAL A 96 -4.92 15.83 -2.67
N PHE A 97 -4.02 16.58 -2.05
CA PHE A 97 -4.33 17.82 -1.32
C PHE A 97 -4.00 19.09 -2.12
N VAL A 98 -3.67 18.95 -3.41
CA VAL A 98 -3.41 20.11 -4.27
C VAL A 98 -4.71 20.86 -4.49
N ASP A 99 -4.72 22.10 -4.07
CA ASP A 99 -5.87 23.02 -4.17
C ASP A 99 -6.00 23.71 -5.54
N GLY A 100 -5.18 23.31 -6.51
CA GLY A 100 -5.08 24.01 -7.81
C GLY A 100 -4.36 25.36 -7.70
N GLY A 101 -3.75 25.66 -6.56
CA GLY A 101 -2.97 26.86 -6.32
C GLY A 101 -1.90 27.04 -7.37
N LYS A 102 -2.01 28.11 -8.14
CA LYS A 102 -1.03 28.50 -9.14
C LYS A 102 0.13 29.20 -8.44
N GLU A 103 1.34 28.75 -8.72
CA GLU A 103 2.58 29.46 -8.38
C GLU A 103 2.88 29.61 -6.88
N GLY A 104 2.41 28.69 -6.02
CA GLY A 104 2.71 28.73 -4.58
C GLY A 104 1.99 29.85 -3.83
N LYS A 105 0.98 30.47 -4.40
CA LYS A 105 0.13 31.44 -3.72
C LYS A 105 -0.96 30.71 -2.95
N HIS A 106 -1.06 31.03 -1.67
CA HIS A 106 -2.16 30.53 -0.84
C HIS A 106 -3.48 31.14 -1.30
N ASP A 107 -4.47 30.29 -1.63
CA ASP A 107 -5.85 30.71 -1.82
C ASP A 107 -6.58 30.66 -0.47
N PRO A 108 -6.99 31.80 0.10
CA PRO A 108 -7.68 31.84 1.38
C PRO A 108 -9.05 31.13 1.35
N ASN A 109 -9.59 30.84 0.15
CA ASN A 109 -10.84 30.10 -0.02
C ASN A 109 -10.60 28.61 -0.29
N SER A 110 -9.34 28.18 -0.36
CA SER A 110 -9.02 26.77 -0.59
C SER A 110 -9.47 25.91 0.59
N LYS A 111 -9.86 24.69 0.29
CA LYS A 111 -10.27 23.73 1.32
C LYS A 111 -9.09 23.40 2.22
N LEU A 112 -9.24 23.66 3.51
CA LEU A 112 -8.27 23.23 4.51
C LEU A 112 -8.41 21.74 4.76
N TRP A 113 -7.33 21.02 4.50
CA TRP A 113 -7.22 19.61 4.82
C TRP A 113 -6.52 19.45 6.17
N ASN A 114 -7.18 18.75 7.08
CA ASN A 114 -6.59 18.44 8.38
C ASN A 114 -6.41 16.93 8.53
N VAL A 115 -5.18 16.50 8.56
CA VAL A 115 -4.81 15.06 8.63
C VAL A 115 -5.24 14.41 9.95
N GLY A 116 -5.50 15.20 10.98
CA GLY A 116 -5.98 14.70 12.27
C GLY A 116 -7.50 14.75 12.44
N LEU A 117 -8.23 15.31 11.48
CA LEU A 117 -9.66 15.49 11.62
C LEU A 117 -10.41 14.24 11.16
N ARG A 118 -11.05 13.56 12.08
CA ARG A 118 -12.15 12.65 11.72
C ARG A 118 -13.23 13.49 11.06
N ILE A 119 -13.63 13.16 9.86
CA ILE A 119 -14.75 13.81 9.21
C ILE A 119 -15.96 13.60 10.11
N ALA A 120 -16.48 14.69 10.66
CA ALA A 120 -17.62 14.65 11.56
C ALA A 120 -18.81 14.00 10.83
N GLY A 121 -19.35 12.93 11.38
CA GLY A 121 -20.46 12.19 10.78
C GLY A 121 -20.06 10.86 10.14
N THR A 122 -18.79 10.59 9.90
CA THR A 122 -18.33 9.27 9.58
C THR A 122 -17.87 8.60 10.87
N THR A 123 -18.69 7.78 11.44
CA THR A 123 -18.24 6.81 12.45
C THR A 123 -17.35 5.83 11.70
N CYS A 124 -16.11 6.20 11.48
CA CYS A 124 -15.09 5.23 11.13
C CYS A 124 -14.98 4.28 12.31
N ALA A 125 -15.68 3.17 12.24
CA ALA A 125 -15.32 2.04 13.05
C ALA A 125 -13.83 1.75 12.79
N PRO A 126 -13.08 1.24 13.77
CA PRO A 126 -11.65 0.94 13.60
C PRO A 126 -11.33 0.08 12.36
N ARG A 127 -12.34 -0.56 11.76
CA ARG A 127 -12.25 -1.37 10.53
C ARG A 127 -12.30 -0.54 9.23
N GLU A 128 -12.74 0.71 9.29
CA GLU A 128 -12.85 1.58 8.11
C GLU A 128 -11.63 2.47 7.90
N PHE A 129 -10.67 2.43 8.84
CA PHE A 129 -9.42 3.19 8.74
C PHE A 129 -8.55 2.75 7.57
N THR A 130 -8.83 1.59 6.99
CA THR A 130 -8.10 1.02 5.86
C THR A 130 -8.58 1.47 4.49
N SER A 131 -9.68 2.21 4.43
CA SER A 131 -10.27 2.66 3.16
C SER A 131 -10.08 4.15 2.86
N ALA A 132 -9.37 4.88 3.69
CA ALA A 132 -9.27 6.34 3.59
C ALA A 132 -7.97 6.85 2.96
N PHE A 133 -7.18 5.97 2.28
CA PHE A 133 -5.95 6.43 1.61
C PHE A 133 -5.75 5.73 0.29
#